data_6a4bff4432e6d5ac6bace0cc614d9233
#
_entry.id   6a4bff4432e6d5ac6bace0cc614d9233
#
_cell.length_a   1.000
_cell.length_b   1.000
_cell.length_c   1.000
_cell.angle_alpha   90.00
_cell.angle_beta   90.00
_cell.angle_gamma   90.00
#
_symmetry.space_group_name_H-M   'P 1'
#
loop_
_entity.id
_entity.type
_entity.pdbx_description
1 polymer ?
#
loop_
_entity_poly.entity_id
_entity_poly.type
_entity_poly.pdbx_seq_one_letter_code
_entity_poly.pdbx_strand_id
1 'polypeptide(L)'
;MVAISQSGESYEVIELLKQLGERHHSRLTVVGVTNESGSSLAAMATLSLLCKAGREEMTSTKTFITTYLVVYLLAGALDGRRVDNALLDSVVREVGLQLEKGGIYLSRSVTFLSGHPFVQVIGRGTVFASAAQTALMFMEATKTPASALLGGEFRHGPLEMVGPGFICIIYAHSRSGVYRQSIRLMADVLSFNGKVILVSDISSGIESVNLLEINVHCGDPDLFAIPSIVPVQLIVNAWAEEMELVPGSFTHGAKVTSIE
;
A
#
# COMPACT_ATOMS: atom_id res chain seq x y z
N MET A 1 18.05 1.94 15.05
CA MET A 1 16.57 2.11 14.90
C MET A 1 16.29 2.74 13.53
N VAL A 2 15.19 2.33 12.86
CA VAL A 2 14.71 3.02 11.65
C VAL A 2 13.42 3.77 12.04
N ALA A 3 13.39 5.07 11.79
CA ALA A 3 12.23 5.93 12.01
C ALA A 3 11.74 6.42 10.65
N ILE A 4 10.43 6.31 10.39
CA ILE A 4 9.82 6.62 9.10
C ILE A 4 8.71 7.65 9.33
N SER A 5 8.81 8.79 8.64
CA SER A 5 7.77 9.82 8.61
C SER A 5 7.87 10.59 7.30
N GLN A 6 6.81 10.62 6.53
CA GLN A 6 6.78 11.28 5.23
C GLN A 6 7.14 12.78 5.37
N SER A 7 6.48 13.50 6.27
CA SER A 7 6.77 14.90 6.56
C SER A 7 8.03 15.09 7.42
N GLY A 8 8.44 14.03 8.15
CA GLY A 8 9.46 14.11 9.17
C GLY A 8 9.07 14.92 10.42
N GLU A 9 7.77 15.22 10.56
CA GLU A 9 7.20 16.02 11.65
C GLU A 9 6.07 15.30 12.41
N SER A 10 5.87 13.99 12.17
CA SER A 10 4.86 13.22 12.90
C SER A 10 5.15 13.25 14.40
N TYR A 11 4.17 13.72 15.18
CA TYR A 11 4.31 13.99 16.63
C TYR A 11 4.86 12.76 17.36
N GLU A 12 4.26 11.59 17.15
CA GLU A 12 4.62 10.35 17.86
C GLU A 12 6.05 9.90 17.54
N VAL A 13 6.48 10.07 16.28
CA VAL A 13 7.83 9.72 15.84
C VAL A 13 8.86 10.63 16.49
N ILE A 14 8.60 11.94 16.48
CA ILE A 14 9.52 12.94 17.07
C ILE A 14 9.59 12.79 18.57
N GLU A 15 8.44 12.62 19.25
CA GLU A 15 8.40 12.45 20.70
C GLU A 15 9.10 11.16 21.14
N LEU A 16 8.90 10.05 20.43
CA LEU A 16 9.62 8.81 20.70
C LEU A 16 11.14 9.00 20.57
N LEU A 17 11.60 9.72 19.54
CA LEU A 17 13.02 9.98 19.34
C LEU A 17 13.62 10.82 20.46
N LYS A 18 12.91 11.84 20.96
CA LYS A 18 13.33 12.65 22.12
C LYS A 18 13.48 11.79 23.36
N GLN A 19 12.46 11.01 23.72
CA GLN A 19 12.47 10.12 24.88
C GLN A 19 13.60 9.07 24.81
N LEU A 20 13.84 8.50 23.65
CA LEU A 20 14.93 7.52 23.46
C LEU A 20 16.30 8.21 23.54
N GLY A 21 16.45 9.42 23.01
CA GLY A 21 17.67 10.22 23.10
C GLY A 21 18.03 10.55 24.55
N GLU A 22 17.07 10.93 25.39
CA GLU A 22 17.25 11.20 26.81
C GLU A 22 17.68 9.96 27.60
N ARG A 23 17.12 8.79 27.27
CA ARG A 23 17.39 7.52 27.98
C ARG A 23 18.71 6.86 27.58
N HIS A 24 19.07 6.93 26.31
CA HIS A 24 20.18 6.18 25.73
C HIS A 24 21.39 7.03 25.35
N HIS A 25 21.29 8.35 25.50
CA HIS A 25 22.32 9.32 25.14
C HIS A 25 22.94 9.04 23.76
N SER A 26 24.26 9.04 23.62
CA SER A 26 25.00 8.90 22.35
C SER A 26 25.04 7.48 21.74
N ARG A 27 24.33 6.49 22.31
CA ARG A 27 24.42 5.07 21.87
C ARG A 27 23.39 4.65 20.81
N LEU A 28 22.41 5.50 20.51
CA LEU A 28 21.35 5.16 19.58
C LEU A 28 21.70 5.64 18.17
N THR A 29 21.93 4.70 17.25
CA THR A 29 21.97 5.02 15.82
C THR A 29 20.57 5.08 15.27
N VAL A 30 20.17 6.22 14.72
CA VAL A 30 18.87 6.44 14.09
C VAL A 30 19.04 6.63 12.60
N VAL A 31 18.36 5.80 11.81
CA VAL A 31 18.17 5.99 10.37
C VAL A 31 16.79 6.62 10.17
N GLY A 32 16.74 7.87 9.73
CA GLY A 32 15.51 8.58 9.42
C GLY A 32 15.15 8.41 7.94
N VAL A 33 13.92 8.00 7.65
CA VAL A 33 13.38 7.95 6.28
C VAL A 33 12.28 9.00 6.16
N THR A 34 12.50 10.01 5.32
CA THR A 34 11.57 11.13 5.17
C THR A 34 11.62 11.70 3.74
N ASN A 35 10.57 12.44 3.34
CA ASN A 35 10.58 13.18 2.08
C ASN A 35 11.19 14.58 2.23
N GLU A 36 11.25 15.10 3.46
CA GLU A 36 11.62 16.48 3.77
C GLU A 36 12.99 16.59 4.43
N SER A 37 13.98 17.09 3.70
CA SER A 37 15.37 17.20 4.17
C SER A 37 15.57 18.18 5.33
N GLY A 38 14.69 19.17 5.48
CA GLY A 38 14.72 20.16 6.55
C GLY A 38 13.89 19.81 7.77
N SER A 39 13.35 18.59 7.86
CA SER A 39 12.45 18.16 8.93
C SER A 39 13.16 17.84 10.24
N SER A 40 12.38 17.83 11.33
CA SER A 40 12.84 17.44 12.66
C SER A 40 13.43 16.04 12.68
N LEU A 41 12.80 15.06 11.98
CA LEU A 41 13.31 13.71 11.85
C LEU A 41 14.69 13.72 11.16
N ALA A 42 14.84 14.47 10.07
CA ALA A 42 16.11 14.55 9.35
C ALA A 42 17.22 15.16 10.23
N ALA A 43 16.89 16.15 11.05
CA ALA A 43 17.83 16.80 11.98
C ALA A 43 18.23 15.89 13.15
N MET A 44 17.33 15.05 13.64
CA MET A 44 17.56 14.15 14.78
C MET A 44 18.21 12.80 14.37
N ALA A 45 18.16 12.44 13.10
CA ALA A 45 18.68 11.17 12.61
C ALA A 45 20.22 11.19 12.49
N THR A 46 20.86 10.07 12.82
CA THR A 46 22.29 9.84 12.56
C THR A 46 22.57 9.76 11.05
N LEU A 47 21.61 9.20 10.30
CA LEU A 47 21.63 9.09 8.85
C LEU A 47 20.22 9.35 8.32
N SER A 48 20.07 10.30 7.38
CA SER A 48 18.80 10.62 6.74
C SER A 48 18.75 10.05 5.34
N LEU A 49 17.72 9.26 5.05
CA LEU A 49 17.41 8.72 3.73
C LEU A 49 16.18 9.47 3.18
N LEU A 50 16.37 10.17 2.06
CA LEU A 50 15.35 11.02 1.47
C LEU A 50 14.57 10.28 0.38
N CYS A 51 13.24 10.26 0.47
CA CYS A 51 12.36 9.63 -0.50
C CYS A 51 12.32 10.37 -1.85
N LYS A 52 12.51 11.71 -1.85
CA LYS A 52 12.53 12.56 -3.06
C LYS A 52 11.28 12.40 -3.95
N ALA A 53 10.12 12.17 -3.35
CA ALA A 53 8.86 12.01 -4.08
C ALA A 53 8.29 13.34 -4.63
N GLY A 54 8.89 14.48 -4.24
CA GLY A 54 8.36 15.80 -4.51
C GLY A 54 7.15 16.14 -3.65
N ARG A 55 6.43 17.20 -4.03
CA ARG A 55 5.23 17.61 -3.29
C ARG A 55 4.11 16.58 -3.45
N GLU A 56 3.45 16.29 -2.37
CA GLU A 56 2.28 15.42 -2.28
C GLU A 56 1.21 16.10 -1.42
N GLU A 57 -0.04 15.97 -1.86
CA GLU A 57 -1.18 16.50 -1.10
C GLU A 57 -1.51 15.60 0.10
N MET A 58 -2.75 15.37 0.45
CA MET A 58 -3.13 14.75 1.71
C MET A 58 -2.84 13.24 1.74
N THR A 59 -3.44 12.48 0.82
CA THR A 59 -3.31 11.01 0.77
C THR A 59 -1.96 10.58 0.21
N SER A 60 -1.29 9.67 0.90
CA SER A 60 0.01 9.17 0.48
C SER A 60 -0.11 8.26 -0.75
N THR A 61 0.58 8.61 -1.82
CA THR A 61 0.65 7.88 -3.08
C THR A 61 2.09 7.69 -3.56
N LYS A 62 2.74 8.76 -4.04
CA LYS A 62 4.14 8.75 -4.47
C LYS A 62 5.08 8.48 -3.30
N THR A 63 4.81 9.08 -2.14
CA THR A 63 5.65 8.89 -0.95
C THR A 63 5.56 7.47 -0.41
N PHE A 64 4.41 6.78 -0.52
CA PHE A 64 4.35 5.35 -0.21
C PHE A 64 5.32 4.56 -1.09
N ILE A 65 5.28 4.75 -2.40
CA ILE A 65 6.13 4.05 -3.38
C ILE A 65 7.61 4.30 -3.09
N THR A 66 7.99 5.56 -2.92
CA THR A 66 9.40 5.93 -2.72
C THR A 66 9.90 5.54 -1.33
N THR A 67 9.08 5.63 -0.28
CA THR A 67 9.42 5.13 1.06
C THR A 67 9.63 3.61 1.04
N TYR A 68 8.73 2.87 0.38
CA TYR A 68 8.87 1.43 0.23
C TYR A 68 10.20 1.07 -0.47
N LEU A 69 10.52 1.77 -1.57
CA LEU A 69 11.77 1.57 -2.30
C LEU A 69 13.00 1.87 -1.41
N VAL A 70 12.99 2.98 -0.68
CA VAL A 70 14.09 3.33 0.25
C VAL A 70 14.29 2.26 1.32
N VAL A 71 13.19 1.74 1.90
CA VAL A 71 13.26 0.67 2.91
C VAL A 71 13.75 -0.65 2.30
N TYR A 72 13.31 -0.99 1.09
CA TYR A 72 13.81 -2.15 0.33
C TYR A 72 15.31 -2.07 0.08
N LEU A 73 15.79 -0.90 -0.37
CA LEU A 73 17.22 -0.65 -0.62
C LEU A 73 18.05 -0.71 0.69
N LEU A 74 17.52 -0.13 1.76
CA LEU A 74 18.13 -0.17 3.08
C LEU A 74 18.24 -1.62 3.58
N ALA A 75 17.17 -2.40 3.48
CA ALA A 75 17.19 -3.81 3.88
C ALA A 75 18.21 -4.62 3.05
N GLY A 76 18.26 -4.39 1.75
CA GLY A 76 19.26 -4.99 0.87
C GLY A 76 20.70 -4.62 1.24
N ALA A 77 20.95 -3.34 1.56
CA ALA A 77 22.26 -2.87 1.98
C ALA A 77 22.71 -3.48 3.32
N LEU A 78 21.79 -3.62 4.28
CA LEU A 78 22.06 -4.28 5.57
C LEU A 78 22.36 -5.78 5.41
N ASP A 79 21.77 -6.42 4.40
CA ASP A 79 22.02 -7.83 4.05
C ASP A 79 23.21 -8.01 3.09
N GLY A 80 23.93 -6.95 2.75
CA GLY A 80 25.06 -6.98 1.82
C GLY A 80 24.71 -7.25 0.36
N ARG A 81 23.42 -7.18 0.01
CA ARG A 81 22.93 -7.37 -1.37
C ARG A 81 23.19 -6.10 -2.19
N ARG A 82 23.65 -6.29 -3.42
CA ARG A 82 23.74 -5.20 -4.40
C ARG A 82 22.38 -4.98 -5.06
N VAL A 83 22.12 -3.72 -5.36
CA VAL A 83 20.94 -3.32 -6.13
C VAL A 83 21.09 -3.81 -7.57
N ASP A 84 20.07 -4.48 -8.06
CA ASP A 84 19.91 -4.79 -9.49
C ASP A 84 19.18 -3.63 -10.19
N ASN A 85 19.95 -2.77 -10.86
CA ASN A 85 19.40 -1.62 -11.57
C ASN A 85 18.44 -2.05 -12.71
N ALA A 86 18.69 -3.18 -13.39
CA ALA A 86 17.82 -3.66 -14.44
C ALA A 86 16.46 -4.08 -13.89
N LEU A 87 16.43 -4.66 -12.69
CA LEU A 87 15.20 -4.98 -11.97
C LEU A 87 14.44 -3.69 -11.57
N LEU A 88 15.12 -2.69 -11.02
CA LEU A 88 14.50 -1.41 -10.68
C LEU A 88 13.94 -0.70 -11.92
N ASP A 89 14.68 -0.68 -13.03
CA ASP A 89 14.20 -0.11 -14.30
C ASP A 89 12.95 -0.84 -14.81
N SER A 90 12.86 -2.16 -14.59
CA SER A 90 11.66 -2.93 -14.95
C SER A 90 10.44 -2.53 -14.11
N VAL A 91 10.64 -2.29 -12.81
CA VAL A 91 9.58 -1.81 -11.90
C VAL A 91 9.11 -0.41 -12.31
N VAL A 92 10.03 0.51 -12.63
CA VAL A 92 9.70 1.86 -13.09
C VAL A 92 8.90 1.82 -14.40
N ARG A 93 9.32 0.98 -15.35
CA ARG A 93 8.54 0.79 -16.60
C ARG A 93 7.15 0.26 -16.34
N GLU A 94 7.00 -0.70 -15.43
CA GLU A 94 5.68 -1.26 -15.10
C GLU A 94 4.77 -0.21 -14.43
N VAL A 95 5.31 0.63 -13.54
CA VAL A 95 4.58 1.77 -12.98
C VAL A 95 4.06 2.68 -14.10
N GLY A 96 4.90 3.03 -15.09
CA GLY A 96 4.49 3.80 -16.25
C GLY A 96 3.37 3.13 -17.05
N LEU A 97 3.50 1.82 -17.31
CA LEU A 97 2.49 1.04 -18.03
C LEU A 97 1.15 0.99 -17.29
N GLN A 98 1.15 0.87 -15.96
CA GLN A 98 -0.08 0.87 -15.17
C GLN A 98 -0.77 2.24 -15.18
N LEU A 99 -0.02 3.33 -15.17
CA LEU A 99 -0.56 4.68 -15.33
C LEU A 99 -1.22 4.87 -16.70
N GLU A 100 -0.59 4.40 -17.79
CA GLU A 100 -1.13 4.47 -19.14
C GLU A 100 -2.38 3.61 -19.34
N LYS A 101 -2.40 2.38 -18.76
CA LYS A 101 -3.51 1.44 -18.86
C LYS A 101 -4.70 1.79 -17.96
N GLY A 102 -4.57 2.77 -17.08
CA GLY A 102 -5.57 3.09 -16.04
C GLY A 102 -7.00 3.14 -16.56
N GLY A 103 -7.23 3.78 -17.71
CA GLY A 103 -8.57 3.89 -18.31
C GLY A 103 -9.25 2.57 -18.69
N ILE A 104 -8.49 1.47 -18.83
CA ILE A 104 -9.04 0.18 -19.33
C ILE A 104 -9.89 -0.53 -18.26
N TYR A 105 -9.48 -0.46 -17.00
CA TYR A 105 -10.15 -1.17 -15.91
C TYR A 105 -10.91 -0.26 -14.93
N LEU A 106 -10.74 1.06 -15.00
CA LEU A 106 -11.31 2.00 -14.02
C LEU A 106 -12.83 1.93 -13.97
N SER A 107 -13.53 2.12 -15.09
CA SER A 107 -15.01 2.12 -15.09
C SER A 107 -15.59 0.79 -14.61
N ARG A 108 -14.95 -0.32 -14.99
CA ARG A 108 -15.35 -1.66 -14.53
C ARG A 108 -15.11 -1.83 -13.03
N SER A 109 -13.98 -1.34 -12.52
CA SER A 109 -13.65 -1.40 -11.08
C SER A 109 -14.59 -0.55 -10.24
N VAL A 110 -14.92 0.66 -10.70
CA VAL A 110 -15.89 1.55 -10.05
C VAL A 110 -17.27 0.90 -9.99
N THR A 111 -17.75 0.35 -11.10
CA THR A 111 -19.02 -0.41 -11.13
C THR A 111 -18.97 -1.61 -10.18
N PHE A 112 -17.81 -2.28 -10.10
CA PHE A 112 -17.63 -3.46 -9.24
C PHE A 112 -17.66 -3.10 -7.75
N LEU A 113 -17.14 -1.92 -7.38
CA LEU A 113 -17.16 -1.36 -6.02
C LEU A 113 -18.53 -0.76 -5.65
N SER A 114 -19.33 -0.37 -6.62
CA SER A 114 -20.61 0.33 -6.38
C SER A 114 -21.55 -0.47 -5.49
N GLY A 115 -22.16 0.23 -4.52
CA GLY A 115 -23.11 -0.36 -3.58
C GLY A 115 -22.50 -1.13 -2.41
N HIS A 116 -21.17 -1.17 -2.30
CA HIS A 116 -20.49 -1.83 -1.17
C HIS A 116 -20.13 -0.80 -0.09
N PRO A 117 -20.68 -0.93 1.15
CA PRO A 117 -20.44 0.03 2.23
C PRO A 117 -19.09 -0.14 2.93
N PHE A 118 -18.36 -1.20 2.62
CA PHE A 118 -17.09 -1.56 3.25
C PHE A 118 -16.20 -2.30 2.25
N VAL A 119 -14.91 -2.03 2.29
CA VAL A 119 -13.90 -2.72 1.46
C VAL A 119 -12.90 -3.44 2.35
N GLN A 120 -12.83 -4.76 2.22
CA GLN A 120 -11.77 -5.54 2.85
C GLN A 120 -10.56 -5.60 1.93
N VAL A 121 -9.36 -5.36 2.46
CA VAL A 121 -8.11 -5.53 1.70
C VAL A 121 -7.29 -6.64 2.34
N ILE A 122 -6.74 -7.52 1.53
CA ILE A 122 -6.03 -8.71 2.01
C ILE A 122 -4.67 -8.81 1.31
N GLY A 123 -3.64 -8.99 2.11
CA GLY A 123 -2.28 -9.27 1.63
C GLY A 123 -1.59 -10.34 2.47
N ARG A 124 -0.48 -10.90 1.95
CA ARG A 124 0.39 -11.82 2.69
C ARG A 124 1.85 -11.49 2.39
N GLY A 125 2.69 -11.50 3.42
CA GLY A 125 4.11 -11.14 3.26
C GLY A 125 4.27 -9.66 2.89
N THR A 126 5.20 -9.36 2.02
CA THR A 126 5.60 -7.98 1.64
C THR A 126 4.46 -7.17 1.00
N VAL A 127 3.54 -7.80 0.27
CA VAL A 127 2.39 -7.13 -0.33
C VAL A 127 1.34 -6.66 0.69
N PHE A 128 1.48 -7.03 1.97
CA PHE A 128 0.63 -6.49 3.03
C PHE A 128 0.79 -4.97 3.18
N ALA A 129 1.95 -4.43 2.85
CA ALA A 129 2.16 -2.98 2.81
C ALA A 129 1.18 -2.29 1.83
N SER A 130 1.02 -2.85 0.61
CA SER A 130 0.04 -2.35 -0.36
C SER A 130 -1.40 -2.52 0.13
N ALA A 131 -1.71 -3.64 0.82
CA ALA A 131 -3.03 -3.85 1.38
C ALA A 131 -3.37 -2.81 2.47
N ALA A 132 -2.45 -2.55 3.38
CA ALA A 132 -2.63 -1.55 4.44
C ALA A 132 -2.78 -0.14 3.85
N GLN A 133 -1.92 0.24 2.92
CA GLN A 133 -2.00 1.54 2.24
C GLN A 133 -3.30 1.68 1.45
N THR A 134 -3.75 0.63 0.78
CA THR A 134 -5.03 0.63 0.05
C THR A 134 -6.21 0.89 0.97
N ALA A 135 -6.29 0.20 2.10
CA ALA A 135 -7.37 0.43 3.07
C ALA A 135 -7.36 1.89 3.59
N LEU A 136 -6.17 2.43 3.87
CA LEU A 136 -6.02 3.84 4.27
C LEU A 136 -6.51 4.79 3.18
N MET A 137 -6.13 4.56 1.91
CA MET A 137 -6.55 5.40 0.79
C MET A 137 -8.08 5.41 0.61
N PHE A 138 -8.76 4.25 0.77
CA PHE A 138 -10.22 4.22 0.74
C PHE A 138 -10.82 5.09 1.84
N MET A 139 -10.36 4.98 3.06
CA MET A 139 -10.85 5.79 4.18
C MET A 139 -10.58 7.28 3.98
N GLU A 140 -9.39 7.65 3.52
CA GLU A 140 -9.00 9.05 3.36
C GLU A 140 -9.64 9.71 2.14
N ALA A 141 -9.56 9.10 0.96
CA ALA A 141 -9.98 9.72 -0.29
C ALA A 141 -11.46 9.53 -0.57
N THR A 142 -12.02 8.36 -0.27
CA THR A 142 -13.42 8.03 -0.60
C THR A 142 -14.35 8.06 0.62
N LYS A 143 -13.81 8.24 1.83
CA LYS A 143 -14.57 8.15 3.10
C LYS A 143 -15.28 6.80 3.29
N THR A 144 -14.91 5.80 2.48
CA THR A 144 -15.47 4.45 2.57
C THR A 144 -14.75 3.68 3.68
N PRO A 145 -15.45 3.11 4.65
CA PRO A 145 -14.84 2.22 5.63
C PRO A 145 -14.07 1.09 4.96
N ALA A 146 -12.84 0.87 5.37
CA ALA A 146 -12.00 -0.19 4.85
C ALA A 146 -11.08 -0.75 5.94
N SER A 147 -10.64 -1.98 5.80
CA SER A 147 -9.61 -2.56 6.66
C SER A 147 -8.64 -3.42 5.87
N ALA A 148 -7.42 -3.54 6.36
CA ALA A 148 -6.43 -4.47 5.84
C ALA A 148 -6.19 -5.59 6.83
N LEU A 149 -6.20 -6.85 6.37
CA LEU A 149 -5.89 -8.02 7.17
C LEU A 149 -4.87 -8.91 6.47
N LEU A 150 -4.01 -9.54 7.25
CA LEU A 150 -3.24 -10.66 6.75
C LEU A 150 -4.18 -11.80 6.37
N GLY A 151 -3.90 -12.48 5.26
CA GLY A 151 -4.80 -13.55 4.81
C GLY A 151 -4.95 -14.73 5.79
N GLY A 152 -4.03 -14.88 6.77
CA GLY A 152 -4.18 -15.78 7.90
C GLY A 152 -5.22 -15.27 8.89
N GLU A 153 -5.08 -14.03 9.32
CA GLU A 153 -6.03 -13.35 10.23
C GLU A 153 -7.45 -13.36 9.66
N PHE A 154 -7.57 -13.08 8.36
CA PHE A 154 -8.88 -13.10 7.69
C PHE A 154 -9.58 -14.46 7.79
N ARG A 155 -8.82 -15.58 7.74
CA ARG A 155 -9.38 -16.93 7.88
C ARG A 155 -9.85 -17.28 9.30
N HIS A 156 -9.32 -16.58 10.31
CA HIS A 156 -9.57 -16.88 11.72
C HIS A 156 -10.70 -16.03 12.34
N GLY A 157 -11.80 -15.85 11.61
CA GLY A 157 -13.00 -15.15 12.07
C GLY A 157 -13.61 -14.26 10.98
N PRO A 158 -12.90 -13.24 10.45
CA PRO A 158 -13.45 -12.32 9.45
C PRO A 158 -14.02 -12.96 8.17
N LEU A 159 -13.62 -14.20 7.85
CA LEU A 159 -14.19 -14.97 6.73
C LEU A 159 -15.71 -15.17 6.88
N GLU A 160 -16.25 -15.16 8.10
CA GLU A 160 -17.69 -15.24 8.39
C GLU A 160 -18.49 -14.04 7.85
N MET A 161 -17.83 -12.91 7.52
CA MET A 161 -18.47 -11.75 6.89
C MET A 161 -18.77 -11.97 5.41
N VAL A 162 -18.20 -13.02 4.79
CA VAL A 162 -18.27 -13.21 3.35
C VAL A 162 -19.63 -13.74 2.92
N GLY A 163 -20.25 -13.02 2.01
CA GLY A 163 -21.54 -13.37 1.42
C GLY A 163 -21.90 -12.37 0.32
N PRO A 164 -23.14 -12.42 -0.19
CA PRO A 164 -23.64 -11.41 -1.12
C PRO A 164 -23.49 -10.00 -0.51
N GLY A 165 -22.87 -9.08 -1.26
CA GLY A 165 -22.60 -7.72 -0.78
C GLY A 165 -21.21 -7.54 -0.13
N PHE A 166 -20.45 -8.61 0.08
CA PHE A 166 -19.05 -8.51 0.50
C PHE A 166 -18.13 -8.27 -0.70
N ILE A 167 -17.14 -7.38 -0.54
CA ILE A 167 -16.08 -7.16 -1.51
C ILE A 167 -14.71 -7.11 -0.84
N CYS A 168 -13.73 -7.72 -1.49
CA CYS A 168 -12.34 -7.57 -1.07
C CYS A 168 -11.38 -7.32 -2.25
N ILE A 169 -10.25 -6.69 -1.93
CA ILE A 169 -9.11 -6.55 -2.81
C ILE A 169 -8.01 -7.48 -2.28
N ILE A 170 -7.50 -8.37 -3.11
CA ILE A 170 -6.45 -9.32 -2.74
C ILE A 170 -5.19 -9.04 -3.56
N TYR A 171 -4.07 -8.85 -2.88
CA TYR A 171 -2.76 -8.76 -3.50
C TYR A 171 -2.06 -10.12 -3.43
N ALA A 172 -1.57 -10.60 -4.58
CA ALA A 172 -0.86 -11.87 -4.67
C ALA A 172 0.23 -11.82 -5.75
N HIS A 173 1.38 -12.42 -5.48
CA HIS A 173 2.46 -12.56 -6.45
C HIS A 173 2.82 -14.04 -6.62
N SER A 174 2.89 -14.53 -7.87
CA SER A 174 3.03 -15.95 -8.20
C SER A 174 4.29 -16.61 -7.63
N ARG A 175 5.37 -15.85 -7.50
CA ARG A 175 6.65 -16.33 -6.95
C ARG A 175 6.75 -16.19 -5.42
N SER A 176 5.70 -15.64 -4.76
CA SER A 176 5.63 -15.62 -3.30
C SER A 176 5.36 -17.03 -2.78
N GLY A 177 6.05 -17.42 -1.70
CA GLY A 177 5.81 -18.71 -1.03
C GLY A 177 4.39 -18.90 -0.48
N VAL A 178 3.60 -17.82 -0.43
CA VAL A 178 2.22 -17.80 0.06
C VAL A 178 1.17 -17.57 -1.03
N TYR A 179 1.57 -17.62 -2.31
CA TYR A 179 0.67 -17.40 -3.44
C TYR A 179 -0.53 -18.36 -3.45
N ARG A 180 -0.26 -19.67 -3.31
CA ARG A 180 -1.32 -20.70 -3.31
C ARG A 180 -2.35 -20.48 -2.22
N GLN A 181 -1.92 -20.01 -1.05
CA GLN A 181 -2.83 -19.69 0.06
C GLN A 181 -3.70 -18.47 -0.26
N SER A 182 -3.16 -17.46 -0.96
CA SER A 182 -3.92 -16.29 -1.40
C SER A 182 -4.98 -16.67 -2.45
N ILE A 183 -4.62 -17.49 -3.44
CA ILE A 183 -5.57 -17.96 -4.46
C ILE A 183 -6.66 -18.86 -3.87
N ARG A 184 -6.32 -19.74 -2.92
CA ARG A 184 -7.34 -20.54 -2.19
C ARG A 184 -8.30 -19.66 -1.41
N LEU A 185 -7.78 -18.61 -0.74
CA LEU A 185 -8.63 -17.67 -0.02
C LEU A 185 -9.58 -16.93 -0.97
N MET A 186 -9.08 -16.49 -2.12
CA MET A 186 -9.90 -15.90 -3.18
C MET A 186 -11.02 -16.85 -3.62
N ALA A 187 -10.67 -18.10 -3.89
CA ALA A 187 -11.66 -19.13 -4.32
C ALA A 187 -12.75 -19.34 -3.24
N ASP A 188 -12.37 -19.35 -1.95
CA ASP A 188 -13.34 -19.45 -0.85
C ASP A 188 -14.27 -18.24 -0.83
N VAL A 189 -13.75 -17.01 -0.95
CA VAL A 189 -14.56 -15.79 -1.00
C VAL A 189 -15.56 -15.85 -2.17
N LEU A 190 -15.10 -16.27 -3.34
CA LEU A 190 -15.98 -16.41 -4.52
C LEU A 190 -17.04 -17.50 -4.32
N SER A 191 -16.70 -18.61 -3.67
CA SER A 191 -17.64 -19.71 -3.39
C SER A 191 -18.77 -19.29 -2.44
N PHE A 192 -18.55 -18.30 -1.58
CA PHE A 192 -19.53 -17.70 -0.69
C PHE A 192 -20.26 -16.49 -1.32
N ASN A 193 -20.15 -16.31 -2.64
CA ASN A 193 -20.75 -15.20 -3.39
C ASN A 193 -20.22 -13.79 -3.01
N GLY A 194 -19.05 -13.71 -2.40
CA GLY A 194 -18.31 -12.46 -2.26
C GLY A 194 -17.67 -12.03 -3.59
N LYS A 195 -17.40 -10.74 -3.72
CA LYS A 195 -16.67 -10.18 -4.87
C LYS A 195 -15.17 -10.02 -4.54
N VAL A 196 -14.33 -10.22 -5.54
CA VAL A 196 -12.87 -10.07 -5.41
C VAL A 196 -12.31 -9.23 -6.55
N ILE A 197 -11.50 -8.22 -6.21
CA ILE A 197 -10.54 -7.61 -7.12
C ILE A 197 -9.18 -8.25 -6.81
N LEU A 198 -8.66 -9.04 -7.73
CA LEU A 198 -7.33 -9.64 -7.60
C LEU A 198 -6.30 -8.77 -8.31
N VAL A 199 -5.30 -8.29 -7.57
CA VAL A 199 -4.12 -7.63 -8.12
C VAL A 199 -2.96 -8.63 -8.07
N SER A 200 -2.54 -9.13 -9.23
CA SER A 200 -1.55 -10.20 -9.31
C SER A 200 -0.63 -10.01 -10.53
N ASP A 201 0.54 -10.65 -10.50
CA ASP A 201 1.49 -10.67 -11.62
C ASP A 201 1.07 -11.61 -12.75
N ILE A 202 0.17 -12.55 -12.46
CA ILE A 202 -0.40 -13.50 -13.45
C ILE A 202 -1.90 -13.65 -13.23
N SER A 203 -2.63 -14.11 -14.27
CA SER A 203 -4.02 -14.51 -14.11
C SER A 203 -4.14 -15.73 -13.20
N SER A 204 -5.20 -15.76 -12.38
CA SER A 204 -5.51 -16.91 -11.53
C SER A 204 -6.02 -18.13 -12.31
N GLY A 205 -6.50 -17.92 -13.54
CA GLY A 205 -7.17 -18.93 -14.33
C GLY A 205 -8.59 -19.29 -13.85
N ILE A 206 -9.15 -18.49 -12.90
CA ILE A 206 -10.52 -18.68 -12.40
C ILE A 206 -11.45 -17.71 -13.15
N GLU A 207 -12.54 -18.24 -13.70
CA GLU A 207 -13.59 -17.45 -14.33
C GLU A 207 -14.76 -17.28 -13.36
N SER A 208 -15.13 -16.04 -13.07
CA SER A 208 -16.28 -15.69 -12.23
C SER A 208 -16.75 -14.28 -12.53
N VAL A 209 -18.07 -14.07 -12.52
CA VAL A 209 -18.67 -12.73 -12.61
C VAL A 209 -18.35 -11.87 -11.38
N ASN A 210 -18.00 -12.52 -10.27
CA ASN A 210 -17.59 -11.90 -9.00
C ASN A 210 -16.06 -11.69 -8.89
N LEU A 211 -15.30 -11.95 -9.96
CA LEU A 211 -13.86 -11.74 -10.00
C LEU A 211 -13.48 -10.66 -11.03
N LEU A 212 -12.71 -9.69 -10.60
CA LEU A 212 -12.02 -8.74 -11.44
C LEU A 212 -10.51 -8.92 -11.25
N GLU A 213 -9.79 -9.24 -12.30
CA GLU A 213 -8.33 -9.37 -12.26
C GLU A 213 -7.64 -8.14 -12.84
N ILE A 214 -6.62 -7.66 -12.15
CA ILE A 214 -5.71 -6.60 -12.58
C ILE A 214 -4.30 -7.19 -12.59
N ASN A 215 -3.76 -7.35 -13.79
CA ASN A 215 -2.44 -7.94 -13.98
C ASN A 215 -1.36 -6.85 -13.99
N VAL A 216 -0.37 -7.00 -13.10
CA VAL A 216 0.75 -6.10 -12.91
C VAL A 216 2.04 -6.90 -12.93
N HIS A 217 2.88 -6.72 -13.92
CA HIS A 217 4.10 -7.50 -14.05
C HIS A 217 5.20 -7.01 -13.11
N CYS A 218 5.78 -7.93 -12.36
CA CYS A 218 6.98 -7.67 -11.55
C CYS A 218 7.82 -8.95 -11.45
N GLY A 219 9.11 -8.85 -11.66
CA GLY A 219 10.03 -9.99 -11.57
C GLY A 219 10.40 -10.37 -10.14
N ASP A 220 10.10 -9.54 -9.15
CA ASP A 220 10.48 -9.71 -7.75
C ASP A 220 9.27 -9.56 -6.84
N PRO A 221 8.94 -10.58 -6.02
CA PRO A 221 7.78 -10.53 -5.13
C PRO A 221 7.91 -9.45 -4.04
N ASP A 222 9.13 -9.09 -3.64
CA ASP A 222 9.35 -8.08 -2.61
C ASP A 222 9.21 -6.65 -3.17
N LEU A 223 9.46 -6.44 -4.47
CA LEU A 223 9.23 -5.17 -5.16
C LEU A 223 7.81 -5.03 -5.72
N PHE A 224 7.04 -6.11 -5.78
CA PHE A 224 5.69 -6.10 -6.35
C PHE A 224 4.76 -5.08 -5.69
N ALA A 225 4.95 -4.77 -4.41
CA ALA A 225 4.17 -3.75 -3.71
C ALA A 225 4.21 -2.38 -4.42
N ILE A 226 5.29 -2.05 -5.14
CA ILE A 226 5.45 -0.76 -5.83
C ILE A 226 4.52 -0.66 -7.05
N PRO A 227 4.63 -1.52 -8.10
CA PRO A 227 3.78 -1.37 -9.28
C PRO A 227 2.34 -1.81 -9.01
N SER A 228 2.09 -2.74 -8.08
CA SER A 228 0.75 -3.28 -7.82
C SER A 228 -0.20 -2.30 -7.14
N ILE A 229 0.30 -1.31 -6.42
CA ILE A 229 -0.56 -0.31 -5.79
C ILE A 229 -1.09 0.73 -6.78
N VAL A 230 -0.37 0.99 -7.88
CA VAL A 230 -0.69 2.03 -8.86
C VAL A 230 -2.10 1.89 -9.43
N PRO A 231 -2.53 0.72 -9.96
CA PRO A 231 -3.89 0.56 -10.44
C PRO A 231 -4.93 0.84 -9.36
N VAL A 232 -4.65 0.50 -8.10
CA VAL A 232 -5.60 0.73 -7.00
C VAL A 232 -5.63 2.20 -6.60
N GLN A 233 -4.52 2.94 -6.67
CA GLN A 233 -4.51 4.41 -6.52
C GLN A 233 -5.43 5.08 -7.54
N LEU A 234 -5.37 4.65 -8.80
CA LEU A 234 -6.24 5.15 -9.86
C LEU A 234 -7.71 4.78 -9.63
N ILE A 235 -7.99 3.56 -9.16
CA ILE A 235 -9.35 3.12 -8.81
C ILE A 235 -9.92 3.94 -7.66
N VAL A 236 -9.14 4.19 -6.61
CA VAL A 236 -9.57 5.01 -5.46
C VAL A 236 -9.87 6.44 -5.91
N ASN A 237 -9.04 7.01 -6.79
CA ASN A 237 -9.30 8.33 -7.36
C ASN A 237 -10.62 8.36 -8.15
N ALA A 238 -10.80 7.44 -9.09
CA ALA A 238 -12.01 7.35 -9.89
C ALA A 238 -13.27 7.07 -9.04
N TRP A 239 -13.13 6.26 -7.98
CA TRP A 239 -14.21 6.00 -7.03
C TRP A 239 -14.59 7.24 -6.22
N ALA A 240 -13.59 8.04 -5.78
CA ALA A 240 -13.86 9.30 -5.10
C ALA A 240 -14.59 10.29 -6.03
N GLU A 241 -14.18 10.39 -7.30
CA GLU A 241 -14.84 11.24 -8.30
C GLU A 241 -16.29 10.80 -8.56
N GLU A 242 -16.56 9.49 -8.66
CA GLU A 242 -17.92 8.94 -8.79
C GLU A 242 -18.80 9.27 -7.57
N MET A 243 -18.21 9.39 -6.39
CA MET A 243 -18.90 9.80 -5.16
C MET A 243 -18.98 11.33 -5.00
N GLU A 244 -18.63 12.11 -6.03
CA GLU A 244 -18.59 13.58 -6.01
C GLU A 244 -17.65 14.14 -4.93
N LEU A 245 -16.63 13.38 -4.53
CA LEU A 245 -15.59 13.80 -3.59
C LEU A 245 -14.37 14.35 -4.33
N VAL A 246 -13.67 15.30 -3.72
CA VAL A 246 -12.37 15.74 -4.21
C VAL A 246 -11.30 14.78 -3.65
N PRO A 247 -10.67 13.94 -4.48
CA PRO A 247 -9.65 13.00 -4.00
C PRO A 247 -8.54 13.72 -3.24
N GLY A 248 -8.17 13.18 -2.08
CA GLY A 248 -7.13 13.77 -1.24
C GLY A 248 -7.55 15.01 -0.44
N SER A 249 -8.82 15.45 -0.48
CA SER A 249 -9.31 16.48 0.44
C SER A 249 -9.64 15.87 1.81
N PHE A 250 -9.21 16.53 2.89
CA PHE A 250 -9.54 16.17 4.26
C PHE A 250 -10.56 17.14 4.86
N THR A 251 -11.57 16.60 5.54
CA THR A 251 -12.57 17.40 6.26
C THR A 251 -12.27 17.53 7.73
N HIS A 252 -11.58 16.56 8.32
CA HIS A 252 -11.35 16.47 9.76
C HIS A 252 -9.87 16.41 10.15
N GLY A 253 -8.97 16.23 9.19
CA GLY A 253 -7.54 16.08 9.43
C GLY A 253 -6.69 17.13 8.75
N ALA A 254 -5.41 17.13 9.08
CA ALA A 254 -4.37 17.89 8.40
C ALA A 254 -3.32 16.94 7.82
N LYS A 255 -2.52 17.41 6.83
CA LYS A 255 -1.44 16.61 6.21
C LYS A 255 -0.42 16.12 7.25
N VAL A 256 -0.19 16.90 8.28
CA VAL A 256 0.77 16.61 9.35
C VAL A 256 0.05 16.63 10.68
N THR A 257 0.11 15.52 11.41
CA THR A 257 -0.32 15.46 12.81
C THR A 257 0.82 15.96 13.68
N SER A 258 0.73 17.22 14.09
CA SER A 258 1.76 17.90 14.89
C SER A 258 1.43 17.97 16.40
N ILE A 259 0.21 17.60 16.76
CA ILE A 259 -0.30 17.55 18.14
C ILE A 259 -1.24 16.34 18.27
N GLU A 260 -1.30 15.79 19.47
CA GLU A 260 -2.33 14.82 19.88
C GLU A 260 -3.52 15.51 20.54
#